data_a15b3644b7f7035e5acf3252fcd510cb
#
_entry.id   a15b3644b7f7035e5acf3252fcd510cb
#
_cell.length_a   1.000
_cell.length_b   1.000
_cell.length_c   1.000
_cell.angle_alpha   90.00
_cell.angle_beta   90.00
_cell.angle_gamma   90.00
#
_symmetry.space_group_name_H-M   'P 1'
#
loop_
_entity.id
_entity.type
_entity.pdbx_description
1 polymer ?
#
loop_
_entity_poly.entity_id
_entity_poly.type
_entity_poly.pdbx_seq_one_letter_code
_entity_poly.pdbx_strand_id
1 'polypeptide(L)'
;MKEANSRLQALVDGLSDWGIEQFVYVPSSHAAPVIRGLEALGVQSVMANREEEAVGIAGGLALTGKKVAIVMQDNGFGNALTALATFAQSYHIGFPIFANTRGGLGEYNAMIHSISDPSPDLLKRLGIRVENLGISDSIDVWRSSTESVSKLAVIQRRPIVTMFESLHPGMESIK
;
A
#
# COMPACT_ATOMS: atom_id res chain seq x y z
N MET A 1 -0.71 -14.16 -15.52
CA MET A 1 -1.34 -12.85 -15.87
C MET A 1 -2.79 -12.73 -15.38
N LYS A 2 -3.72 -13.63 -15.74
CA LYS A 2 -5.12 -13.52 -15.28
C LYS A 2 -5.28 -13.58 -13.77
N GLU A 3 -4.60 -14.47 -13.06
CA GLU A 3 -4.69 -14.58 -11.59
C GLU A 3 -4.07 -13.40 -10.82
N ALA A 4 -2.92 -12.89 -11.28
CA ALA A 4 -2.32 -11.70 -10.70
C ALA A 4 -3.25 -10.49 -10.81
N ASN A 5 -3.86 -10.28 -11.97
CA ASN A 5 -4.87 -9.24 -12.17
C ASN A 5 -6.10 -9.45 -11.26
N SER A 6 -6.49 -10.71 -10.99
CA SER A 6 -7.61 -11.01 -10.11
C SER A 6 -7.33 -10.65 -8.65
N ARG A 7 -6.09 -10.86 -8.15
CA ARG A 7 -5.70 -10.47 -6.79
C ARG A 7 -5.62 -8.95 -6.63
N LEU A 8 -5.02 -8.25 -7.59
CA LEU A 8 -5.00 -6.78 -7.58
C LEU A 8 -6.41 -6.18 -7.69
N GLN A 9 -7.31 -6.83 -8.43
CA GLN A 9 -8.72 -6.46 -8.45
C GLN A 9 -9.38 -6.71 -7.10
N ALA A 10 -9.09 -7.82 -6.42
CA ALA A 10 -9.62 -8.10 -5.08
C ALA A 10 -9.17 -7.07 -4.03
N LEU A 11 -7.93 -6.52 -4.16
CA LEU A 11 -7.50 -5.40 -3.34
C LEU A 11 -8.36 -4.14 -3.62
N VAL A 12 -8.63 -3.84 -4.88
CA VAL A 12 -9.52 -2.73 -5.29
C VAL A 12 -10.92 -2.95 -4.73
N ASP A 13 -11.46 -4.17 -4.85
CA ASP A 13 -12.78 -4.52 -4.33
C ASP A 13 -12.86 -4.40 -2.81
N GLY A 14 -11.82 -4.83 -2.08
CA GLY A 14 -11.74 -4.70 -0.63
C GLY A 14 -11.70 -3.23 -0.16
N LEU A 15 -11.01 -2.35 -0.90
CA LEU A 15 -11.04 -0.91 -0.65
C LEU A 15 -12.43 -0.32 -0.95
N SER A 16 -13.08 -0.78 -2.01
CA SER A 16 -14.46 -0.39 -2.34
C SER A 16 -15.45 -0.84 -1.26
N ASP A 17 -15.35 -2.08 -0.76
CA ASP A 17 -16.18 -2.60 0.33
C ASP A 17 -16.01 -1.81 1.63
N TRP A 18 -14.79 -1.34 1.91
CA TRP A 18 -14.53 -0.41 3.01
C TRP A 18 -15.19 0.95 2.78
N GLY A 19 -15.48 1.30 1.55
CA GLY A 19 -16.05 2.58 1.15
C GLY A 19 -15.01 3.69 1.07
N ILE A 20 -13.86 3.40 0.45
CA ILE A 20 -12.81 4.39 0.19
C ILE A 20 -13.39 5.60 -0.55
N GLU A 21 -13.04 6.82 -0.11
CA GLU A 21 -13.50 8.08 -0.72
C GLU A 21 -12.40 8.74 -1.56
N GLN A 22 -11.15 8.60 -1.11
CA GLN A 22 -9.98 9.17 -1.79
C GLN A 22 -8.77 8.26 -1.63
N PHE A 23 -7.84 8.36 -2.56
CA PHE A 23 -6.53 7.74 -2.38
C PHE A 23 -5.41 8.67 -2.82
N VAL A 24 -4.28 8.55 -2.14
CA VAL A 24 -3.05 9.25 -2.49
C VAL A 24 -2.09 8.22 -3.05
N TYR A 25 -1.42 8.52 -4.14
CA TYR A 25 -0.48 7.56 -4.70
C TYR A 25 0.83 8.20 -5.15
N VAL A 26 1.91 7.43 -5.05
CA VAL A 26 3.16 7.71 -5.74
C VAL A 26 3.23 6.78 -6.95
N PRO A 27 3.49 7.29 -8.16
CA PRO A 27 3.46 6.48 -9.38
C PRO A 27 4.40 5.27 -9.31
N SER A 28 3.85 4.08 -9.57
CA SER A 28 4.59 2.83 -9.68
C SER A 28 3.96 1.96 -10.76
N SER A 29 4.77 1.38 -11.64
CA SER A 29 4.28 0.48 -12.70
C SER A 29 3.60 -0.77 -12.12
N HIS A 30 4.05 -1.26 -10.96
CA HIS A 30 3.50 -2.43 -10.28
C HIS A 30 2.20 -2.13 -9.52
N ALA A 31 2.06 -0.92 -8.99
CA ALA A 31 0.83 -0.46 -8.36
C ALA A 31 -0.21 0.08 -9.37
N ALA A 32 0.18 0.34 -10.61
CA ALA A 32 -0.67 0.94 -11.63
C ALA A 32 -2.02 0.20 -11.86
N PRO A 33 -2.12 -1.14 -11.78
CA PRO A 33 -3.42 -1.80 -11.90
C PRO A 33 -4.38 -1.43 -10.76
N VAL A 34 -3.89 -1.29 -9.53
CA VAL A 34 -4.68 -0.87 -8.37
C VAL A 34 -5.13 0.58 -8.54
N ILE A 35 -4.21 1.47 -8.92
CA ILE A 35 -4.49 2.89 -9.16
C ILE A 35 -5.60 3.03 -10.20
N ARG A 36 -5.43 2.40 -11.37
CA ARG A 36 -6.44 2.43 -12.45
C ARG A 36 -7.77 1.79 -12.05
N GLY A 37 -7.74 0.73 -11.24
CA GLY A 37 -8.94 0.09 -10.73
C GLY A 37 -9.76 1.04 -9.85
N LEU A 38 -9.11 1.77 -8.94
CA LEU A 38 -9.77 2.76 -8.08
C LEU A 38 -10.29 3.96 -8.89
N GLU A 39 -9.52 4.46 -9.84
CA GLU A 39 -9.94 5.54 -10.75
C GLU A 39 -11.18 5.14 -11.58
N ALA A 40 -11.21 3.88 -12.08
CA ALA A 40 -12.35 3.36 -12.82
C ALA A 40 -13.63 3.27 -11.98
N LEU A 41 -13.51 3.13 -10.65
CA LEU A 41 -14.64 3.20 -9.71
C LEU A 41 -15.05 4.64 -9.36
N GLY A 42 -14.37 5.65 -9.91
CA GLY A 42 -14.63 7.06 -9.63
C GLY A 42 -14.08 7.54 -8.29
N VAL A 43 -13.20 6.78 -7.65
CA VAL A 43 -12.53 7.20 -6.41
C VAL A 43 -11.57 8.35 -6.73
N GLN A 44 -11.68 9.46 -5.99
CA GLN A 44 -10.82 10.61 -6.21
C GLN A 44 -9.36 10.30 -5.88
N SER A 45 -8.45 10.67 -6.76
CA SER A 45 -7.01 10.44 -6.60
C SER A 45 -6.23 11.74 -6.42
N VAL A 46 -5.16 11.66 -5.63
CA VAL A 46 -4.14 12.70 -5.51
C VAL A 46 -2.78 12.06 -5.79
N MET A 47 -2.12 12.51 -6.84
CA MET A 47 -0.76 12.08 -7.12
C MET A 47 0.23 12.89 -6.28
N ALA A 48 1.06 12.21 -5.51
CA ALA A 48 2.18 12.80 -4.79
C ALA A 48 3.50 12.54 -5.55
N ASN A 49 4.43 13.47 -5.46
CA ASN A 49 5.75 13.32 -6.06
C ASN A 49 6.69 12.48 -5.19
N ARG A 50 6.44 12.43 -3.88
CA ARG A 50 7.27 11.73 -2.89
C ARG A 50 6.40 11.10 -1.81
N GLU A 51 6.92 10.06 -1.19
CA GLU A 51 6.17 9.24 -0.24
C GLU A 51 5.89 9.99 1.07
N GLU A 52 6.81 10.84 1.53
CA GLU A 52 6.56 11.72 2.69
C GLU A 52 5.45 12.73 2.43
N GLU A 53 5.34 13.24 1.19
CA GLU A 53 4.23 14.09 0.77
C GLU A 53 2.91 13.32 0.80
N ALA A 54 2.91 12.07 0.28
CA ALA A 54 1.74 11.20 0.32
C ALA A 54 1.25 10.97 1.76
N VAL A 55 2.16 10.75 2.71
CA VAL A 55 1.83 10.63 4.14
C VAL A 55 1.19 11.91 4.68
N GLY A 56 1.74 13.07 4.35
CA GLY A 56 1.20 14.36 4.76
C GLY A 56 -0.21 14.61 4.23
N ILE A 57 -0.43 14.37 2.93
CA ILE A 57 -1.73 14.55 2.27
C ILE A 57 -2.76 13.57 2.85
N ALA A 58 -2.42 12.27 2.91
CA ALA A 58 -3.34 11.26 3.43
C ALA A 58 -3.69 11.52 4.90
N GLY A 59 -2.70 11.91 5.71
CA GLY A 59 -2.95 12.27 7.11
C GLY A 59 -3.87 13.49 7.25
N GLY A 60 -3.68 14.51 6.42
CA GLY A 60 -4.56 15.68 6.37
C GLY A 60 -6.01 15.29 6.00
N LEU A 61 -6.18 14.45 4.98
CA LEU A 61 -7.49 13.94 4.58
C LEU A 61 -8.13 13.09 5.69
N ALA A 62 -7.36 12.20 6.32
CA ALA A 62 -7.85 11.38 7.44
C ALA A 62 -8.33 12.23 8.63
N LEU A 63 -7.64 13.33 8.93
CA LEU A 63 -8.05 14.28 9.97
C LEU A 63 -9.37 14.98 9.67
N THR A 64 -9.76 15.12 8.40
CA THR A 64 -11.08 15.62 8.01
C THR A 64 -12.18 14.54 8.05
N GLY A 65 -11.85 13.33 8.47
CA GLY A 65 -12.79 12.21 8.55
C GLY A 65 -12.94 11.42 7.23
N LYS A 66 -12.13 11.70 6.22
CA LYS A 66 -12.16 10.98 4.94
C LYS A 66 -11.59 9.56 5.07
N LYS A 67 -12.25 8.62 4.42
CA LYS A 67 -11.70 7.27 4.21
C LYS A 67 -10.67 7.31 3.08
N VAL A 68 -9.41 7.47 3.46
CA VAL A 68 -8.28 7.64 2.53
C VAL A 68 -7.29 6.50 2.68
N ALA A 69 -6.70 6.07 1.58
CA ALA A 69 -5.59 5.11 1.53
C ALA A 69 -4.39 5.68 0.77
N ILE A 70 -3.20 5.17 1.05
CA ILE A 70 -2.01 5.40 0.23
C ILE A 70 -1.74 4.16 -0.61
N VAL A 71 -1.39 4.37 -1.88
CA VAL A 71 -0.90 3.32 -2.81
C VAL A 71 0.47 3.73 -3.31
N MET A 72 1.49 2.91 -3.04
CA MET A 72 2.88 3.23 -3.36
C MET A 72 3.73 1.97 -3.56
N GLN A 73 5.01 2.13 -3.80
CA GLN A 73 6.01 1.06 -3.82
C GLN A 73 6.75 1.00 -2.47
N ASP A 74 7.15 -0.19 -2.04
CA ASP A 74 7.78 -0.43 -0.74
C ASP A 74 9.12 0.28 -0.54
N ASN A 75 9.92 0.46 -1.59
CA ASN A 75 11.17 1.22 -1.48
C ASN A 75 10.94 2.69 -1.10
N GLY A 76 9.75 3.21 -1.32
CA GLY A 76 9.33 4.55 -0.89
C GLY A 76 9.28 4.73 0.62
N PHE A 77 9.31 3.64 1.41
CA PHE A 77 9.40 3.76 2.86
C PHE A 77 10.69 4.46 3.31
N GLY A 78 11.77 4.38 2.53
CA GLY A 78 12.98 5.17 2.79
C GLY A 78 12.71 6.67 2.94
N ASN A 79 11.78 7.22 2.16
CA ASN A 79 11.34 8.61 2.25
C ASN A 79 10.24 8.80 3.31
N ALA A 80 9.32 7.83 3.46
CA ALA A 80 8.13 7.97 4.29
C ALA A 80 8.37 7.78 5.79
N LEU A 81 9.43 7.06 6.22
CA LEU A 81 9.64 6.65 7.62
C LEU A 81 9.56 7.83 8.60
N THR A 82 10.21 8.95 8.31
CA THR A 82 10.19 10.12 9.20
C THR A 82 8.77 10.68 9.33
N ALA A 83 8.07 10.87 8.22
CA ALA A 83 6.70 11.40 8.25
C ALA A 83 5.73 10.43 8.94
N LEU A 84 5.89 9.12 8.73
CA LEU A 84 5.10 8.11 9.43
C LEU A 84 5.33 8.15 10.93
N ALA A 85 6.58 8.22 11.39
CA ALA A 85 6.92 8.23 12.81
C ALA A 85 6.52 9.53 13.50
N THR A 86 6.91 10.68 12.95
CA THR A 86 6.78 12.00 13.60
C THR A 86 5.43 12.65 13.40
N PHE A 87 4.69 12.28 12.37
CA PHE A 87 3.34 12.80 12.10
C PHE A 87 2.26 11.74 12.34
N ALA A 88 2.16 10.70 11.51
CA ALA A 88 1.02 9.79 11.58
C ALA A 88 0.96 9.00 12.89
N GLN A 89 2.08 8.40 13.33
CA GLN A 89 2.15 7.67 14.60
C GLN A 89 1.99 8.58 15.81
N SER A 90 2.75 9.69 15.86
CA SER A 90 2.78 10.57 17.02
C SER A 90 1.47 11.30 17.27
N TYR A 91 0.73 11.64 16.22
CA TYR A 91 -0.56 12.33 16.32
C TYR A 91 -1.76 11.40 16.21
N HIS A 92 -1.56 10.08 16.23
CA HIS A 92 -2.63 9.10 16.20
C HIS A 92 -3.55 9.25 14.98
N ILE A 93 -2.96 9.36 13.80
CA ILE A 93 -3.67 9.52 12.54
C ILE A 93 -3.71 8.17 11.82
N GLY A 94 -4.90 7.58 11.69
CA GLY A 94 -5.09 6.24 11.12
C GLY A 94 -5.48 6.28 9.65
N PHE A 95 -4.70 5.61 8.82
CA PHE A 95 -5.02 5.32 7.42
C PHE A 95 -4.25 4.09 6.95
N PRO A 96 -4.80 3.29 6.03
CA PRO A 96 -4.10 2.15 5.44
C PRO A 96 -3.13 2.61 4.35
N ILE A 97 -2.02 1.88 4.23
CA ILE A 97 -1.02 2.04 3.17
C ILE A 97 -0.88 0.70 2.46
N PHE A 98 -1.07 0.68 1.16
CA PHE A 98 -0.89 -0.49 0.30
C PHE A 98 0.37 -0.30 -0.52
N ALA A 99 1.38 -1.11 -0.23
CA ALA A 99 2.68 -1.03 -0.88
C ALA A 99 2.97 -2.31 -1.67
N ASN A 100 3.15 -2.18 -2.98
CA ASN A 100 3.64 -3.32 -3.75
C ASN A 100 5.09 -3.63 -3.37
N THR A 101 5.34 -4.92 -3.07
CA THR A 101 6.68 -5.38 -2.72
C THR A 101 7.60 -5.43 -3.94
N ARG A 102 8.83 -5.06 -3.69
CA ARG A 102 9.96 -5.18 -4.61
C ARG A 102 11.09 -5.93 -3.88
N GLY A 103 12.20 -6.14 -4.54
CA GLY A 103 13.28 -6.93 -3.97
C GLY A 103 13.03 -8.45 -4.06
N GLY A 104 13.87 -9.24 -3.39
CA GLY A 104 13.79 -10.68 -3.42
C GLY A 104 14.27 -11.34 -4.73
N LEU A 105 14.05 -12.64 -4.85
CA LEU A 105 14.45 -13.40 -6.04
C LEU A 105 13.69 -12.94 -7.28
N GLY A 106 14.44 -12.61 -8.34
CA GLY A 106 13.87 -12.13 -9.61
C GLY A 106 13.79 -10.61 -9.74
N GLU A 107 14.15 -9.84 -8.72
CA GLU A 107 14.33 -8.40 -8.85
C GLU A 107 15.75 -8.10 -9.37
N TYR A 108 15.82 -7.51 -10.55
CA TYR A 108 17.11 -7.20 -11.20
C TYR A 108 17.62 -5.77 -10.93
N ASN A 109 16.81 -4.94 -10.29
CA ASN A 109 17.24 -3.59 -9.91
C ASN A 109 17.91 -3.60 -8.54
N ALA A 110 19.24 -3.66 -8.54
CA ALA A 110 20.05 -3.73 -7.32
C ALA A 110 19.79 -2.57 -6.33
N MET A 111 19.41 -1.39 -6.81
CA MET A 111 19.14 -0.23 -5.94
C MET A 111 17.91 -0.43 -5.05
N ILE A 112 16.96 -1.26 -5.47
CA ILE A 112 15.71 -1.47 -4.74
C ILE A 112 15.91 -2.34 -3.50
N HIS A 113 16.74 -3.39 -3.59
CA HIS A 113 16.97 -4.34 -2.49
C HIS A 113 17.41 -3.66 -1.19
N SER A 114 18.25 -2.63 -1.29
CA SER A 114 18.82 -1.95 -0.12
C SER A 114 17.77 -1.35 0.84
N ILE A 115 16.58 -1.05 0.35
CA ILE A 115 15.51 -0.47 1.16
C ILE A 115 14.25 -1.34 1.18
N SER A 116 13.92 -2.03 0.09
CA SER A 116 12.74 -2.90 0.06
C SER A 116 12.88 -4.08 1.02
N ASP A 117 14.03 -4.75 1.02
CA ASP A 117 14.26 -5.91 1.88
C ASP A 117 14.15 -5.59 3.39
N PRO A 118 14.77 -4.52 3.94
CA PRO A 118 14.64 -4.18 5.35
C PRO A 118 13.36 -3.41 5.71
N SER A 119 12.58 -2.91 4.74
CA SER A 119 11.41 -2.05 5.00
C SER A 119 10.40 -2.65 5.98
N PRO A 120 10.01 -3.95 5.91
CA PRO A 120 9.07 -4.50 6.87
C PRO A 120 9.58 -4.43 8.32
N ASP A 121 10.87 -4.69 8.53
CA ASP A 121 11.46 -4.67 9.87
C ASP A 121 11.66 -3.25 10.39
N LEU A 122 12.01 -2.30 9.52
CA LEU A 122 12.09 -0.89 9.88
C LEU A 122 10.73 -0.35 10.34
N LEU A 123 9.66 -0.66 9.62
CA LEU A 123 8.30 -0.27 9.98
C LEU A 123 7.87 -0.88 11.32
N LYS A 124 8.12 -2.19 11.54
CA LYS A 124 7.82 -2.86 12.81
C LYS A 124 8.59 -2.25 13.98
N ARG A 125 9.86 -1.89 13.81
CA ARG A 125 10.67 -1.22 14.84
C ARG A 125 10.13 0.17 15.20
N LEU A 126 9.47 0.85 14.27
CA LEU A 126 8.73 2.10 14.55
C LEU A 126 7.34 1.86 15.18
N GLY A 127 6.97 0.61 15.46
CA GLY A 127 5.65 0.27 15.99
C GLY A 127 4.52 0.33 14.97
N ILE A 128 4.84 0.36 13.67
CA ILE A 128 3.86 0.33 12.60
C ILE A 128 3.52 -1.13 12.28
N ARG A 129 2.25 -1.45 12.30
CA ARG A 129 1.77 -2.79 11.94
C ARG A 129 1.95 -3.04 10.45
N VAL A 130 2.51 -4.19 10.12
CA VAL A 130 2.72 -4.65 8.74
C VAL A 130 1.98 -5.96 8.53
N GLU A 131 1.11 -5.99 7.54
CA GLU A 131 0.43 -7.17 7.02
C GLU A 131 0.98 -7.51 5.64
N ASN A 132 0.87 -8.77 5.23
CA ASN A 132 1.33 -9.22 3.92
C ASN A 132 0.20 -9.90 3.17
N LEU A 133 0.12 -9.64 1.88
CA LEU A 133 -0.74 -10.33 0.92
C LEU A 133 0.16 -10.98 -0.13
N GLY A 134 0.34 -12.29 0.02
CA GLY A 134 1.21 -13.09 -0.86
C GLY A 134 0.46 -13.66 -2.07
N ILE A 135 1.23 -14.08 -3.07
CA ILE A 135 0.67 -14.77 -4.26
C ILE A 135 0.06 -16.14 -3.93
N SER A 136 0.38 -16.73 -2.78
CA SER A 136 -0.23 -17.98 -2.29
C SER A 136 -1.59 -17.76 -1.65
N ASP A 137 -1.93 -16.54 -1.27
CA ASP A 137 -3.21 -16.23 -0.64
C ASP A 137 -4.35 -16.25 -1.67
N SER A 138 -5.53 -16.69 -1.24
CA SER A 138 -6.71 -16.70 -2.09
C SER A 138 -7.21 -15.28 -2.37
N ILE A 139 -7.98 -15.14 -3.45
CA ILE A 139 -8.62 -13.89 -3.85
C ILE A 139 -9.51 -13.35 -2.71
N ASP A 140 -10.24 -14.23 -2.03
CA ASP A 140 -11.11 -13.86 -0.92
C ASP A 140 -10.30 -13.32 0.28
N VAL A 141 -9.12 -13.89 0.55
CA VAL A 141 -8.20 -13.37 1.58
C VAL A 141 -7.71 -11.98 1.21
N TRP A 142 -7.32 -11.75 -0.04
CA TRP A 142 -6.91 -10.42 -0.49
C TRP A 142 -8.00 -9.38 -0.26
N ARG A 143 -9.24 -9.67 -0.68
CA ARG A 143 -10.38 -8.77 -0.54
C ARG A 143 -10.72 -8.51 0.93
N SER A 144 -10.94 -9.56 1.72
CA SER A 144 -11.36 -9.45 3.12
C SER A 144 -10.28 -8.84 4.03
N SER A 145 -9.01 -9.17 3.80
CA SER A 145 -7.89 -8.56 4.53
C SER A 145 -7.74 -7.08 4.22
N THR A 146 -7.88 -6.69 2.95
CA THR A 146 -7.82 -5.28 2.54
C THR A 146 -8.90 -4.46 3.25
N GLU A 147 -10.14 -4.94 3.24
CA GLU A 147 -11.24 -4.29 3.96
C GLU A 147 -10.98 -4.20 5.47
N SER A 148 -10.55 -5.31 6.07
CA SER A 148 -10.31 -5.43 7.52
C SER A 148 -9.18 -4.53 7.99
N VAL A 149 -8.05 -4.51 7.28
CA VAL A 149 -6.90 -3.63 7.57
C VAL A 149 -7.30 -2.17 7.48
N SER A 150 -8.08 -1.80 6.47
CA SER A 150 -8.53 -0.43 6.27
C SER A 150 -9.44 0.05 7.42
N LYS A 151 -10.37 -0.79 7.87
CA LYS A 151 -11.19 -0.53 9.07
C LYS A 151 -10.33 -0.42 10.32
N LEU A 152 -9.38 -1.34 10.49
CA LEU A 152 -8.55 -1.41 11.68
C LEU A 152 -7.63 -0.19 11.82
N ALA A 153 -7.05 0.31 10.72
CA ALA A 153 -6.22 1.51 10.73
C ALA A 153 -6.98 2.73 11.31
N VAL A 154 -8.23 2.91 10.90
CA VAL A 154 -9.09 3.99 11.42
C VAL A 154 -9.45 3.77 12.88
N ILE A 155 -9.86 2.55 13.26
CA ILE A 155 -10.26 2.22 14.65
C ILE A 155 -9.07 2.41 15.61
N GLN A 156 -7.89 1.94 15.25
CA GLN A 156 -6.69 2.06 16.07
C GLN A 156 -6.07 3.47 16.04
N ARG A 157 -6.51 4.30 15.10
CA ARG A 157 -5.91 5.62 14.86
C ARG A 157 -4.39 5.51 14.67
N ARG A 158 -3.97 4.57 13.84
CA ARG A 158 -2.58 4.31 13.51
C ARG A 158 -2.45 3.93 12.04
N PRO A 159 -1.38 4.33 11.35
CA PRO A 159 -1.12 3.80 10.03
C PRO A 159 -0.89 2.29 10.10
N ILE A 160 -1.46 1.55 9.16
CA ILE A 160 -1.19 0.13 8.96
C ILE A 160 -0.72 -0.05 7.53
N VAL A 161 0.37 -0.77 7.36
CA VAL A 161 0.95 -1.08 6.05
C VAL A 161 0.53 -2.48 5.65
N THR A 162 -0.02 -2.62 4.46
CA THR A 162 -0.20 -3.90 3.77
C THR A 162 0.78 -3.98 2.62
N MET A 163 1.73 -4.89 2.72
CA MET A 163 2.64 -5.22 1.63
C MET A 163 1.99 -6.28 0.75
N PHE A 164 1.86 -6.01 -0.53
CA PHE A 164 1.27 -6.95 -1.47
C PHE A 164 2.25 -7.35 -2.57
N GLU A 165 2.31 -8.64 -2.85
CA GLU A 165 3.13 -9.19 -3.92
C GLU A 165 2.44 -8.98 -5.28
N SER A 166 3.08 -8.23 -6.16
CA SER A 166 2.70 -8.17 -7.57
C SER A 166 3.72 -8.97 -8.38
N LEU A 167 3.27 -9.96 -9.13
CA LEU A 167 4.15 -10.70 -10.03
C LEU A 167 4.84 -9.73 -10.99
N HIS A 168 6.16 -9.78 -11.00
CA HIS A 168 6.94 -9.00 -11.96
C HIS A 168 6.59 -9.47 -13.37
N PRO A 169 6.28 -8.58 -14.34
CA PRO A 169 5.96 -8.99 -15.71
C PRO A 169 7.02 -9.86 -16.40
N GLY A 170 8.24 -9.92 -15.86
CA GLY A 170 9.35 -10.74 -16.36
C GLY A 170 9.55 -12.09 -15.67
N MET A 171 8.85 -12.40 -14.58
CA MET A 171 9.02 -13.69 -13.89
C MET A 171 8.29 -14.86 -14.58
N GLU A 172 7.40 -14.59 -15.51
CA GLU A 172 6.73 -15.63 -16.30
C GLU A 172 7.65 -16.31 -17.32
N SER A 173 8.83 -15.75 -17.60
CA SER A 173 9.79 -16.26 -18.60
C SER A 173 10.89 -17.17 -18.01
N ILE A 174 10.89 -17.42 -16.70
CA ILE A 174 11.84 -18.33 -16.03
C ILE A 174 11.10 -19.60 -15.62
N LYS A 175 10.51 -20.26 -16.58
CA LYS A 175 10.08 -21.67 -16.48
C LYS A 175 10.86 -22.52 -17.46
#